data_349104377188d4aac62614ef33162c52
#
_entry.id   349104377188d4aac62614ef33162c52
#
_cell.length_a   1.000
_cell.length_b   1.000
_cell.length_c   1.000
_cell.angle_alpha   90.00
_cell.angle_beta   90.00
_cell.angle_gamma   90.00
#
_symmetry.space_group_name_H-M   'P 1'
#
loop_
_entity.id
_entity.type
_entity.pdbx_description
1 polymer ?
#
loop_
_entity_poly.entity_id
_entity_poly.type
_entity_poly.pdbx_seq_one_letter_code
_entity_poly.pdbx_strand_id
1 'polypeptide(L)'
;MTQQEIMNYRADFPLLRESKVAYLDNAATSQRPDCVLDAQRKFYEIHNANPLRGLYQLGMDATEDYAAARETVRRFLNAKSDSEIIFTRNATESLNLVAYSYGLHRIGPEDEIVVSIAEHHSNMLPWRMVARQTGATLRYLECTPDGSLPIAELEAKITDKTALVAVAQVSNVFGRTNPMDTIIDLAHKHGAVVVMDAAQSAPHMPIDVQALGVDFVAFSGHKLMGPMGIGVLYGKEELLEEMPPFLSGGEMIEYVTLDKVTYAPLPHKFEAGTVNAAGAVGLAAAIDYLTAIGWDKLHAQEVALTDFALQGLRAMPYVHVIGAEKAEEHCGILTFTVDGVHPHDISAILDAADVAIRAGHHCAQPLMQHLGTPSTARASLFFYNTEEEVQRFLDAVASLRRQMGYGE
;
A
#
# COMPACT_ATOMS: atom_id res chain seq x y z
N MET A 1 19.67 9.76 8.81
CA MET A 1 20.83 8.89 8.46
C MET A 1 22.01 9.76 8.07
N THR A 2 23.25 9.30 8.25
CA THR A 2 24.42 9.92 7.64
C THR A 2 24.50 9.58 6.16
N GLN A 3 25.18 10.43 5.36
CA GLN A 3 25.37 10.14 3.92
C GLN A 3 26.06 8.78 3.69
N GLN A 4 27.03 8.42 4.53
CA GLN A 4 27.68 7.10 4.43
C GLN A 4 26.74 5.93 4.68
N GLU A 5 25.82 6.06 5.66
CA GLU A 5 24.83 5.01 5.91
C GLU A 5 23.86 4.86 4.73
N ILE A 6 23.40 5.98 4.14
CA ILE A 6 22.55 5.96 2.95
C ILE A 6 23.25 5.25 1.80
N MET A 7 24.52 5.58 1.55
CA MET A 7 25.31 4.93 0.48
C MET A 7 25.53 3.45 0.74
N ASN A 8 25.69 3.04 2.01
CA ASN A 8 25.80 1.63 2.37
C ASN A 8 24.49 0.89 2.06
N TYR A 9 23.33 1.44 2.45
CA TYR A 9 22.05 0.84 2.10
C TYR A 9 21.80 0.81 0.59
N ARG A 10 22.15 1.89 -0.14
CA ARG A 10 22.00 1.92 -1.62
C ARG A 10 22.79 0.81 -2.31
N ALA A 11 23.96 0.45 -1.76
CA ALA A 11 24.78 -0.62 -2.30
C ALA A 11 24.08 -2.00 -2.30
N ASP A 12 23.10 -2.19 -1.41
CA ASP A 12 22.29 -3.41 -1.35
C ASP A 12 21.26 -3.52 -2.48
N PHE A 13 20.98 -2.42 -3.19
CA PHE A 13 19.97 -2.36 -4.26
C PHE A 13 20.63 -2.38 -5.64
N PRO A 14 20.59 -3.49 -6.39
CA PRO A 14 21.28 -3.63 -7.66
C PRO A 14 20.95 -2.52 -8.66
N LEU A 15 19.66 -2.17 -8.81
CA LEU A 15 19.24 -1.12 -9.73
C LEU A 15 19.85 0.24 -9.35
N LEU A 16 19.84 0.60 -8.06
CA LEU A 16 20.35 1.88 -7.58
C LEU A 16 21.87 1.96 -7.62
N ARG A 17 22.55 0.82 -7.48
CA ARG A 17 24.01 0.68 -7.58
C ARG A 17 24.49 0.85 -9.01
N GLU A 18 23.76 0.31 -9.99
CA GLU A 18 24.14 0.26 -11.40
C GLU A 18 23.58 1.45 -12.23
N SER A 19 22.49 2.08 -11.77
CA SER A 19 21.80 3.15 -12.51
C SER A 19 22.19 4.54 -12.01
N LYS A 20 22.20 5.51 -12.96
CA LYS A 20 22.35 6.94 -12.65
C LYS A 20 21.00 7.62 -12.38
N VAL A 21 19.89 6.92 -12.59
CA VAL A 21 18.54 7.48 -12.47
C VAL A 21 18.25 7.81 -11.01
N ALA A 22 17.82 9.04 -10.75
CA ALA A 22 17.16 9.44 -9.53
C ALA A 22 15.75 8.82 -9.53
N TYR A 23 15.61 7.66 -8.87
CA TYR A 23 14.35 6.92 -8.84
C TYR A 23 13.43 7.48 -7.75
N LEU A 24 12.47 8.30 -8.16
CA LEU A 24 11.52 9.01 -7.29
C LEU A 24 10.05 8.60 -7.57
N ASP A 25 9.82 7.31 -7.92
CA ASP A 25 8.47 6.74 -8.11
C ASP A 25 8.21 5.57 -7.13
N ASN A 26 8.68 5.71 -5.89
CA ASN A 26 8.61 4.66 -4.86
C ASN A 26 7.16 4.34 -4.42
N ALA A 27 6.26 5.31 -4.42
CA ALA A 27 4.84 5.10 -4.13
C ALA A 27 4.12 4.23 -5.19
N ALA A 28 4.73 4.05 -6.37
CA ALA A 28 4.24 3.09 -7.37
C ALA A 28 4.82 1.69 -7.13
N THR A 29 6.14 1.58 -6.96
CA THR A 29 6.86 0.36 -6.58
C THR A 29 8.24 0.75 -6.05
N SER A 30 8.68 0.19 -4.92
CA SER A 30 10.02 0.41 -4.39
C SER A 30 11.05 -0.53 -5.06
N GLN A 31 12.34 -0.25 -4.91
CA GLN A 31 13.41 -1.14 -5.39
C GLN A 31 13.62 -2.33 -4.43
N ARG A 32 14.27 -3.39 -4.91
CA ARG A 32 14.50 -4.63 -4.16
C ARG A 32 15.96 -4.74 -3.78
N PRO A 33 16.28 -4.98 -2.50
CA PRO A 33 17.64 -5.29 -2.09
C PRO A 33 18.06 -6.70 -2.50
N ASP A 34 19.36 -6.94 -2.59
CA ASP A 34 19.93 -8.26 -2.95
C ASP A 34 19.38 -9.39 -2.08
N CYS A 35 19.18 -9.16 -0.77
CA CYS A 35 18.66 -10.19 0.14
C CYS A 35 17.26 -10.71 -0.26
N VAL A 36 16.42 -9.86 -0.84
CA VAL A 36 15.08 -10.25 -1.35
C VAL A 36 15.19 -11.07 -2.62
N LEU A 37 16.05 -10.66 -3.53
CA LEU A 37 16.32 -11.37 -4.79
C LEU A 37 16.96 -12.75 -4.51
N ASP A 38 17.90 -12.80 -3.58
CA ASP A 38 18.58 -14.02 -3.18
C ASP A 38 17.64 -14.98 -2.41
N ALA A 39 16.74 -14.46 -1.58
CA ALA A 39 15.77 -15.29 -0.90
C ALA A 39 14.85 -16.03 -1.89
N GLN A 40 14.33 -15.33 -2.91
CA GLN A 40 13.56 -15.95 -3.98
C GLN A 40 14.38 -16.95 -4.80
N ARG A 41 15.62 -16.58 -5.17
CA ARG A 41 16.52 -17.47 -5.92
C ARG A 41 16.78 -18.76 -5.15
N LYS A 42 17.15 -18.66 -3.86
CA LYS A 42 17.44 -19.81 -3.00
C LYS A 42 16.24 -20.72 -2.85
N PHE A 43 15.02 -20.17 -2.71
CA PHE A 43 13.82 -20.99 -2.68
C PHE A 43 13.71 -21.89 -3.93
N TYR A 44 13.86 -21.32 -5.13
CA TYR A 44 13.80 -22.09 -6.37
C TYR A 44 14.99 -23.04 -6.57
N GLU A 45 16.17 -22.70 -6.11
CA GLU A 45 17.38 -23.53 -6.28
C GLU A 45 17.43 -24.70 -5.28
N ILE A 46 16.85 -24.54 -4.08
CA ILE A 46 17.06 -25.48 -2.96
C ILE A 46 15.76 -26.17 -2.53
N HIS A 47 14.64 -25.42 -2.38
CA HIS A 47 13.37 -25.89 -1.80
C HIS A 47 12.21 -25.88 -2.81
N ASN A 48 12.48 -25.89 -4.11
CA ASN A 48 11.46 -25.82 -5.15
C ASN A 48 10.55 -27.07 -5.16
N ALA A 49 9.51 -27.05 -4.35
CA ALA A 49 8.46 -28.05 -4.33
C ALA A 49 7.09 -27.38 -4.07
N ASN A 50 5.99 -28.12 -4.35
CA ASN A 50 4.67 -27.64 -4.01
C ASN A 50 4.48 -27.73 -2.49
N PRO A 51 4.29 -26.62 -1.77
CA PRO A 51 4.07 -26.63 -0.33
C PRO A 51 2.71 -27.24 0.04
N LEU A 52 2.51 -27.53 1.33
CA LEU A 52 1.29 -27.96 2.02
C LEU A 52 0.97 -29.46 1.91
N ARG A 53 1.13 -30.13 0.76
CA ARG A 53 0.71 -31.53 0.59
C ARG A 53 1.84 -32.52 0.33
N GLY A 54 3.08 -32.06 0.20
CA GLY A 54 4.22 -32.95 -0.03
C GLY A 54 4.63 -33.69 1.24
N LEU A 55 4.59 -35.04 1.21
CA LEU A 55 5.08 -35.87 2.33
C LEU A 55 6.57 -36.23 2.19
N TYR A 56 7.27 -35.68 1.20
CA TYR A 56 8.69 -35.83 0.97
C TYR A 56 9.43 -34.58 1.45
N GLN A 57 10.74 -34.72 1.76
CA GLN A 57 11.51 -33.68 2.44
C GLN A 57 11.40 -32.30 1.78
N LEU A 58 11.63 -32.20 0.45
CA LEU A 58 11.51 -30.90 -0.25
C LEU A 58 10.12 -30.25 -0.12
N GLY A 59 9.04 -31.05 -0.10
CA GLY A 59 7.69 -30.53 0.09
C GLY A 59 7.47 -30.01 1.51
N MET A 60 8.08 -30.68 2.51
CA MET A 60 8.08 -30.20 3.91
C MET A 60 8.89 -28.94 4.06
N ASP A 61 10.10 -28.88 3.49
CA ASP A 61 10.96 -27.69 3.53
C ASP A 61 10.28 -26.48 2.88
N ALA A 62 9.64 -26.65 1.73
CA ALA A 62 8.86 -25.59 1.07
C ALA A 62 7.66 -25.13 1.92
N THR A 63 7.03 -26.05 2.65
CA THR A 63 5.93 -25.74 3.57
C THR A 63 6.42 -24.97 4.78
N GLU A 64 7.55 -25.34 5.35
CA GLU A 64 8.18 -24.65 6.48
C GLU A 64 8.60 -23.22 6.08
N ASP A 65 9.21 -23.04 4.90
CA ASP A 65 9.57 -21.72 4.38
C ASP A 65 8.33 -20.81 4.23
N TYR A 66 7.24 -21.37 3.72
CA TYR A 66 5.99 -20.61 3.53
C TYR A 66 5.35 -20.24 4.88
N ALA A 67 5.35 -21.14 5.85
CA ALA A 67 4.88 -20.90 7.21
C ALA A 67 5.76 -19.86 7.94
N ALA A 68 7.07 -19.96 7.82
CA ALA A 68 8.01 -19.00 8.39
C ALA A 68 7.80 -17.58 7.81
N ALA A 69 7.54 -17.49 6.51
CA ALA A 69 7.21 -16.21 5.87
C ALA A 69 5.92 -15.60 6.44
N ARG A 70 4.89 -16.43 6.70
CA ARG A 70 3.64 -15.99 7.33
C ARG A 70 3.87 -15.49 8.76
N GLU A 71 4.67 -16.21 9.54
CA GLU A 71 5.04 -15.79 10.89
C GLU A 71 5.79 -14.45 10.91
N THR A 72 6.66 -14.20 9.92
CA THR A 72 7.31 -12.88 9.76
C THR A 72 6.28 -11.77 9.53
N VAL A 73 5.28 -11.99 8.67
CA VAL A 73 4.20 -11.02 8.45
C VAL A 73 3.33 -10.85 9.70
N ARG A 74 3.01 -11.94 10.42
CA ARG A 74 2.28 -11.89 11.68
C ARG A 74 2.97 -10.97 12.69
N ARG A 75 4.27 -11.14 12.88
CA ARG A 75 5.08 -10.29 13.77
C ARG A 75 5.14 -8.84 13.30
N PHE A 76 5.28 -8.63 12.00
CA PHE A 76 5.32 -7.29 11.38
C PHE A 76 4.07 -6.47 11.66
N LEU A 77 2.90 -7.10 11.66
CA LEU A 77 1.60 -6.48 11.95
C LEU A 77 1.20 -6.57 13.42
N ASN A 78 1.97 -7.28 14.26
CA ASN A 78 1.58 -7.65 15.63
C ASN A 78 0.22 -8.36 15.67
N ALA A 79 -0.08 -9.24 14.69
CA ALA A 79 -1.30 -10.04 14.69
C ALA A 79 -1.25 -11.13 15.77
N LYS A 80 -2.41 -11.55 16.29
CA LYS A 80 -2.51 -12.57 17.35
C LYS A 80 -2.07 -13.94 16.89
N SER A 81 -2.49 -14.31 15.67
CA SER A 81 -2.29 -15.64 15.10
C SER A 81 -1.87 -15.52 13.63
N ASP A 82 -1.15 -16.51 13.13
CA ASP A 82 -0.86 -16.69 11.71
C ASP A 82 -2.12 -17.01 10.89
N SER A 83 -3.18 -17.54 11.54
CA SER A 83 -4.51 -17.72 10.95
C SER A 83 -5.15 -16.41 10.47
N GLU A 84 -4.75 -15.26 11.03
CA GLU A 84 -5.21 -13.92 10.65
C GLU A 84 -4.47 -13.35 9.41
N ILE A 85 -3.45 -14.05 8.90
CA ILE A 85 -2.61 -13.60 7.78
C ILE A 85 -2.90 -14.44 6.53
N ILE A 86 -3.40 -13.79 5.48
CA ILE A 86 -3.70 -14.42 4.20
C ILE A 86 -2.79 -13.83 3.13
N PHE A 87 -2.08 -14.68 2.41
CA PHE A 87 -1.31 -14.25 1.24
C PHE A 87 -2.22 -14.10 0.01
N THR A 88 -2.06 -12.98 -0.66
CA THR A 88 -2.76 -12.62 -1.89
C THR A 88 -1.76 -12.20 -2.96
N ARG A 89 -2.22 -11.79 -4.15
CA ARG A 89 -1.32 -11.26 -5.18
C ARG A 89 -0.89 -9.81 -4.92
N ASN A 90 -1.71 -9.02 -4.24
CA ASN A 90 -1.47 -7.61 -3.93
C ASN A 90 -2.63 -7.04 -3.08
N ALA A 91 -2.50 -5.79 -2.60
CA ALA A 91 -3.57 -5.10 -1.87
C ALA A 91 -4.91 -5.05 -2.64
N THR A 92 -4.89 -4.93 -3.96
CA THR A 92 -6.12 -4.94 -4.77
C THR A 92 -6.87 -6.26 -4.61
N GLU A 93 -6.19 -7.39 -4.65
CA GLU A 93 -6.82 -8.70 -4.42
C GLU A 93 -7.29 -8.84 -2.98
N SER A 94 -6.52 -8.39 -1.99
CA SER A 94 -6.91 -8.38 -0.57
C SER A 94 -8.22 -7.62 -0.35
N LEU A 95 -8.32 -6.41 -0.89
CA LEU A 95 -9.52 -5.57 -0.79
C LEU A 95 -10.72 -6.19 -1.51
N ASN A 96 -10.50 -6.80 -2.68
CA ASN A 96 -11.55 -7.54 -3.38
C ASN A 96 -11.98 -8.79 -2.62
N LEU A 97 -11.07 -9.52 -1.98
CA LEU A 97 -11.39 -10.68 -1.15
C LEU A 97 -12.37 -10.26 -0.03
N VAL A 98 -12.08 -9.18 0.69
CA VAL A 98 -13.01 -8.66 1.73
C VAL A 98 -14.33 -8.24 1.07
N ALA A 99 -14.31 -7.55 -0.06
CA ALA A 99 -15.53 -7.10 -0.74
C ALA A 99 -16.42 -8.27 -1.16
N TYR A 100 -15.84 -9.32 -1.76
CA TYR A 100 -16.60 -10.49 -2.22
C TYR A 100 -17.02 -11.41 -1.08
N SER A 101 -16.12 -11.69 -0.12
CA SER A 101 -16.38 -12.68 0.93
C SER A 101 -17.06 -12.09 2.16
N TYR A 102 -16.78 -10.85 2.53
CA TYR A 102 -17.49 -10.14 3.60
C TYR A 102 -18.62 -9.27 3.04
N GLY A 103 -18.27 -8.33 2.16
CA GLY A 103 -19.20 -7.29 1.72
C GLY A 103 -20.47 -7.84 1.10
N LEU A 104 -20.40 -8.75 0.13
CA LEU A 104 -21.59 -9.33 -0.53
C LEU A 104 -22.43 -10.24 0.37
N HIS A 105 -21.89 -10.71 1.51
CA HIS A 105 -22.58 -11.65 2.38
C HIS A 105 -23.14 -11.01 3.67
N ARG A 106 -22.62 -9.83 4.05
CA ARG A 106 -22.98 -9.17 5.32
C ARG A 106 -23.67 -7.84 5.14
N ILE A 107 -23.52 -7.19 3.98
CA ILE A 107 -24.07 -5.85 3.72
C ILE A 107 -25.35 -5.98 2.92
N GLY A 108 -26.39 -5.29 3.34
CA GLY A 108 -27.73 -5.30 2.75
C GLY A 108 -28.19 -3.92 2.26
N PRO A 109 -29.44 -3.82 1.75
CA PRO A 109 -29.95 -2.58 1.13
C PRO A 109 -30.19 -1.41 2.12
N GLU A 110 -30.31 -1.70 3.41
CA GLU A 110 -30.49 -0.66 4.45
C GLU A 110 -29.16 -0.12 4.98
N ASP A 111 -28.05 -0.75 4.59
CA ASP A 111 -26.72 -0.43 5.09
C ASP A 111 -26.03 0.65 4.27
N GLU A 112 -25.07 1.31 4.90
CA GLU A 112 -24.18 2.28 4.26
C GLU A 112 -22.73 1.78 4.29
N ILE A 113 -22.02 2.00 3.16
CA ILE A 113 -20.59 1.80 3.04
C ILE A 113 -19.93 3.17 2.95
N VAL A 114 -18.98 3.47 3.82
CA VAL A 114 -18.28 4.75 3.85
C VAL A 114 -16.88 4.60 3.31
N VAL A 115 -16.51 5.40 2.30
CA VAL A 115 -15.16 5.45 1.71
C VAL A 115 -14.70 6.90 1.56
N SER A 116 -13.39 7.16 1.55
CA SER A 116 -12.91 8.51 1.26
C SER A 116 -12.87 8.77 -0.26
N ILE A 117 -13.10 10.01 -0.68
CA ILE A 117 -12.87 10.43 -2.08
C ILE A 117 -11.38 10.36 -2.47
N ALA A 118 -10.48 10.35 -1.48
CA ALA A 118 -9.04 10.28 -1.66
C ALA A 118 -8.50 8.85 -1.83
N GLU A 119 -9.39 7.84 -1.87
CA GLU A 119 -8.97 6.44 -2.01
C GLU A 119 -8.36 6.14 -3.38
N HIS A 120 -7.35 5.28 -3.36
CA HIS A 120 -6.93 4.58 -4.57
C HIS A 120 -8.10 3.77 -5.14
N HIS A 121 -8.19 3.64 -6.47
CA HIS A 121 -9.27 2.87 -7.12
C HIS A 121 -9.45 1.45 -6.54
N SER A 122 -8.37 0.83 -6.07
CA SER A 122 -8.42 -0.51 -5.45
C SER A 122 -9.22 -0.53 -4.14
N ASN A 123 -9.28 0.60 -3.42
CA ASN A 123 -10.06 0.74 -2.18
C ASN A 123 -11.36 1.54 -2.37
N MET A 124 -11.78 1.74 -3.60
CA MET A 124 -13.04 2.40 -3.94
C MET A 124 -13.95 1.51 -4.78
N LEU A 125 -13.43 0.92 -5.86
CA LEU A 125 -14.22 0.18 -6.85
C LEU A 125 -14.84 -1.11 -6.29
N PRO A 126 -14.18 -1.89 -5.42
CA PRO A 126 -14.80 -3.06 -4.82
C PRO A 126 -16.04 -2.71 -3.99
N TRP A 127 -16.00 -1.63 -3.23
CA TRP A 127 -17.14 -1.17 -2.42
C TRP A 127 -18.29 -0.63 -3.25
N ARG A 128 -17.98 0.02 -4.37
CA ARG A 128 -18.98 0.42 -5.35
C ARG A 128 -19.67 -0.79 -5.99
N MET A 129 -18.93 -1.86 -6.23
CA MET A 129 -19.47 -3.14 -6.72
C MET A 129 -20.38 -3.76 -5.67
N VAL A 130 -19.96 -3.83 -4.40
CA VAL A 130 -20.78 -4.34 -3.28
C VAL A 130 -22.07 -3.54 -3.17
N ALA A 131 -21.99 -2.22 -3.06
CA ALA A 131 -23.17 -1.35 -2.95
C ALA A 131 -24.16 -1.58 -4.09
N ARG A 132 -23.66 -1.71 -5.33
CA ARG A 132 -24.52 -1.98 -6.50
C ARG A 132 -25.22 -3.34 -6.42
N GLN A 133 -24.54 -4.37 -5.91
CA GLN A 133 -25.11 -5.73 -5.89
C GLN A 133 -26.05 -5.96 -4.70
N THR A 134 -25.75 -5.35 -3.56
CA THR A 134 -26.52 -5.51 -2.32
C THR A 134 -27.66 -4.49 -2.16
N GLY A 135 -27.60 -3.41 -2.95
CA GLY A 135 -28.52 -2.28 -2.80
C GLY A 135 -28.12 -1.29 -1.70
N ALA A 136 -26.99 -1.51 -1.03
CA ALA A 136 -26.45 -0.60 0.01
C ALA A 136 -26.11 0.79 -0.56
N THR A 137 -26.09 1.79 0.32
CA THR A 137 -25.74 3.16 -0.04
C THR A 137 -24.23 3.37 0.11
N LEU A 138 -23.56 3.83 -0.95
CA LEU A 138 -22.15 4.23 -0.88
C LEU A 138 -22.05 5.72 -0.54
N ARG A 139 -21.38 6.02 0.57
CA ARG A 139 -21.12 7.38 1.06
C ARG A 139 -19.64 7.73 0.90
N TYR A 140 -19.38 9.01 0.59
CA TYR A 140 -18.02 9.51 0.43
C TYR A 140 -17.66 10.51 1.51
N LEU A 141 -16.52 10.29 2.18
CA LEU A 141 -15.87 11.29 3.04
C LEU A 141 -15.13 12.28 2.15
N GLU A 142 -15.41 13.55 2.34
CA GLU A 142 -14.71 14.63 1.64
C GLU A 142 -13.48 15.07 2.45
N CYS A 143 -12.35 15.19 1.78
CA CYS A 143 -11.15 15.74 2.39
C CYS A 143 -11.00 17.23 2.10
N THR A 144 -10.25 17.93 2.94
CA THR A 144 -9.80 19.29 2.68
C THR A 144 -8.77 19.34 1.55
N PRO A 145 -8.45 20.52 0.97
CA PRO A 145 -7.46 20.64 -0.10
C PRO A 145 -6.05 20.13 0.27
N ASP A 146 -5.70 20.09 1.55
CA ASP A 146 -4.45 19.53 2.08
C ASP A 146 -4.53 18.02 2.37
N GLY A 147 -5.67 17.38 2.08
CA GLY A 147 -5.90 15.95 2.24
C GLY A 147 -6.35 15.50 3.63
N SER A 148 -6.65 16.42 4.57
CA SER A 148 -7.18 16.06 5.88
C SER A 148 -8.61 15.53 5.79
N LEU A 149 -8.95 14.57 6.63
CA LEU A 149 -10.33 14.15 6.91
C LEU A 149 -10.80 14.83 8.21
N PRO A 150 -11.67 15.87 8.14
CA PRO A 150 -12.15 16.56 9.34
C PRO A 150 -12.98 15.63 10.22
N ILE A 151 -12.84 15.75 11.54
CA ILE A 151 -13.65 14.95 12.51
C ILE A 151 -15.13 15.17 12.28
N ALA A 152 -15.57 16.40 12.02
CA ALA A 152 -16.96 16.70 11.73
C ALA A 152 -17.51 15.97 10.48
N GLU A 153 -16.66 15.74 9.46
CA GLU A 153 -17.02 14.96 8.28
C GLU A 153 -17.17 13.46 8.63
N LEU A 154 -16.26 12.93 9.45
CA LEU A 154 -16.34 11.55 9.94
C LEU A 154 -17.65 11.33 10.74
N GLU A 155 -17.94 12.19 11.72
CA GLU A 155 -19.15 12.12 12.55
C GLU A 155 -20.44 12.28 11.74
N ALA A 156 -20.44 13.08 10.67
CA ALA A 156 -21.59 13.27 9.82
C ALA A 156 -21.90 12.09 8.89
N LYS A 157 -20.88 11.31 8.53
CA LYS A 157 -21.01 10.24 7.53
C LYS A 157 -20.99 8.84 8.13
N ILE A 158 -20.34 8.64 9.28
CA ILE A 158 -20.31 7.35 9.99
C ILE A 158 -21.46 7.35 11.01
N THR A 159 -22.47 6.53 10.76
CA THR A 159 -23.75 6.53 11.50
C THR A 159 -24.17 5.11 11.86
N ASP A 160 -25.26 4.93 12.60
CA ASP A 160 -25.81 3.61 12.96
C ASP A 160 -26.23 2.75 11.73
N LYS A 161 -26.26 3.35 10.53
CA LYS A 161 -26.48 2.62 9.28
C LYS A 161 -25.18 2.15 8.61
N THR A 162 -24.04 2.64 9.08
CA THR A 162 -22.76 2.29 8.50
C THR A 162 -22.42 0.84 8.87
N ALA A 163 -22.29 -0.02 7.87
CA ALA A 163 -21.84 -1.40 8.04
C ALA A 163 -20.34 -1.57 7.82
N LEU A 164 -19.75 -0.69 7.01
CA LEU A 164 -18.32 -0.78 6.67
C LEU A 164 -17.74 0.59 6.37
N VAL A 165 -16.52 0.83 6.88
CA VAL A 165 -15.70 1.99 6.56
C VAL A 165 -14.40 1.49 5.89
N ALA A 166 -14.09 1.98 4.67
CA ALA A 166 -12.86 1.62 3.96
C ALA A 166 -12.04 2.87 3.66
N VAL A 167 -10.88 3.00 4.31
CA VAL A 167 -10.00 4.18 4.22
C VAL A 167 -8.54 3.76 4.18
N ALA A 168 -7.75 4.43 3.35
CA ALA A 168 -6.30 4.27 3.34
C ALA A 168 -5.69 4.91 4.59
N GLN A 169 -4.72 4.25 5.22
CA GLN A 169 -3.98 4.85 6.33
C GLN A 169 -3.12 6.02 5.84
N VAL A 170 -2.49 5.88 4.67
CA VAL A 170 -1.73 6.94 4.01
C VAL A 170 -2.22 7.12 2.58
N SER A 171 -2.56 8.35 2.21
CA SER A 171 -2.98 8.68 0.85
C SER A 171 -1.84 8.53 -0.16
N ASN A 172 -2.09 7.86 -1.27
CA ASN A 172 -1.12 7.71 -2.37
C ASN A 172 -0.94 8.98 -3.22
N VAL A 173 -1.73 10.02 -2.95
CA VAL A 173 -1.64 11.33 -3.62
C VAL A 173 -1.05 12.38 -2.68
N PHE A 174 -1.59 12.53 -1.50
CA PHE A 174 -1.13 13.53 -0.53
C PHE A 174 0.08 13.07 0.30
N GLY A 175 0.27 11.76 0.44
CA GLY A 175 1.21 11.22 1.44
C GLY A 175 0.73 11.39 2.89
N ARG A 176 -0.44 11.98 3.09
CA ARG A 176 -0.97 12.30 4.40
C ARG A 176 -1.51 11.06 5.11
N THR A 177 -1.18 10.95 6.40
CA THR A 177 -1.72 9.92 7.29
C THR A 177 -3.12 10.31 7.76
N ASN A 178 -4.08 9.41 7.61
CA ASN A 178 -5.42 9.56 8.14
C ASN A 178 -5.50 9.19 9.63
N PRO A 179 -6.42 9.79 10.41
CA PRO A 179 -6.57 9.56 11.85
C PRO A 179 -7.26 8.21 12.12
N MET A 180 -6.53 7.10 11.90
CA MET A 180 -7.12 5.75 11.95
C MET A 180 -7.72 5.40 13.30
N ASP A 181 -7.09 5.78 14.41
CA ASP A 181 -7.65 5.57 15.76
C ASP A 181 -9.05 6.17 15.89
N THR A 182 -9.21 7.43 15.47
CA THR A 182 -10.53 8.13 15.50
C THR A 182 -11.54 7.47 14.57
N ILE A 183 -11.12 7.05 13.36
CA ILE A 183 -11.98 6.40 12.38
C ILE A 183 -12.47 5.05 12.90
N ILE A 184 -11.56 4.25 13.47
CA ILE A 184 -11.86 2.92 14.00
C ILE A 184 -12.77 3.03 15.21
N ASP A 185 -12.46 3.90 16.17
CA ASP A 185 -13.28 4.10 17.36
C ASP A 185 -14.71 4.54 17.00
N LEU A 186 -14.81 5.49 16.06
CA LEU A 186 -16.12 5.97 15.60
C LEU A 186 -16.90 4.89 14.85
N ALA A 187 -16.25 4.15 13.95
CA ALA A 187 -16.88 3.05 13.21
C ALA A 187 -17.38 1.96 14.16
N HIS A 188 -16.54 1.51 15.08
CA HIS A 188 -16.91 0.48 16.07
C HIS A 188 -18.01 0.94 17.01
N LYS A 189 -18.06 2.21 17.41
CA LYS A 189 -19.16 2.77 18.19
C LYS A 189 -20.52 2.60 17.50
N HIS A 190 -20.53 2.62 16.18
CA HIS A 190 -21.74 2.43 15.35
C HIS A 190 -21.87 0.98 14.83
N GLY A 191 -21.01 0.05 15.26
CA GLY A 191 -21.05 -1.36 14.86
C GLY A 191 -20.51 -1.65 13.45
N ALA A 192 -19.84 -0.69 12.83
CA ALA A 192 -19.25 -0.83 11.51
C ALA A 192 -17.88 -1.51 11.56
N VAL A 193 -17.55 -2.29 10.53
CA VAL A 193 -16.23 -2.91 10.31
C VAL A 193 -15.31 -1.94 9.55
N VAL A 194 -14.02 -1.93 9.89
CA VAL A 194 -13.03 -1.07 9.25
C VAL A 194 -12.05 -1.86 8.39
N VAL A 195 -11.94 -1.47 7.12
CA VAL A 195 -10.94 -1.97 6.16
C VAL A 195 -9.90 -0.89 5.92
N MET A 196 -8.69 -1.12 6.36
CA MET A 196 -7.56 -0.21 6.20
C MET A 196 -6.71 -0.61 5.00
N ASP A 197 -6.63 0.27 3.99
CA ASP A 197 -5.62 0.14 2.94
C ASP A 197 -4.28 0.68 3.46
N ALA A 198 -3.36 -0.24 3.72
CA ALA A 198 -2.02 0.05 4.20
C ALA A 198 -0.95 -0.02 3.09
N ALA A 199 -1.36 0.04 1.81
CA ALA A 199 -0.42 -0.09 0.69
C ALA A 199 0.67 0.99 0.68
N GLN A 200 0.37 2.19 1.20
CA GLN A 200 1.36 3.27 1.33
C GLN A 200 1.94 3.40 2.73
N SER A 201 1.28 2.90 3.78
CA SER A 201 1.77 3.02 5.15
C SER A 201 2.73 1.90 5.54
N ALA A 202 2.47 0.66 5.10
CA ALA A 202 3.30 -0.50 5.45
C ALA A 202 4.80 -0.34 5.14
N PRO A 203 5.23 0.37 4.06
CA PRO A 203 6.65 0.64 3.83
C PRO A 203 7.26 1.71 4.75
N HIS A 204 6.45 2.59 5.36
CA HIS A 204 6.91 3.84 5.95
C HIS A 204 6.73 3.94 7.47
N MET A 205 5.86 3.12 8.06
CA MET A 205 5.55 3.18 9.49
C MET A 205 5.16 1.82 10.06
N PRO A 206 5.33 1.59 11.38
CA PRO A 206 4.87 0.38 12.03
C PRO A 206 3.33 0.33 12.03
N ILE A 207 2.79 -0.87 11.89
CA ILE A 207 1.36 -1.13 11.98
C ILE A 207 1.15 -2.17 13.08
N ASP A 208 0.46 -1.77 14.15
CA ASP A 208 0.07 -2.66 15.24
C ASP A 208 -1.45 -2.87 15.19
N VAL A 209 -1.87 -3.99 14.59
CA VAL A 209 -3.29 -4.27 14.37
C VAL A 209 -4.04 -4.52 15.67
N GLN A 210 -3.36 -5.01 16.73
CA GLN A 210 -3.97 -5.20 18.04
C GLN A 210 -4.19 -3.89 18.77
N ALA A 211 -3.21 -2.98 18.73
CA ALA A 211 -3.32 -1.65 19.34
C ALA A 211 -4.37 -0.80 18.63
N LEU A 212 -4.40 -0.81 17.30
CA LEU A 212 -5.40 -0.11 16.49
C LEU A 212 -6.80 -0.71 16.62
N GLY A 213 -6.91 -2.01 16.88
CA GLY A 213 -8.18 -2.71 16.89
C GLY A 213 -8.85 -2.83 15.51
N VAL A 214 -8.12 -2.56 14.44
CA VAL A 214 -8.63 -2.62 13.05
C VAL A 214 -9.11 -4.02 12.66
N ASP A 215 -10.12 -4.12 11.79
CA ASP A 215 -10.73 -5.39 11.44
C ASP A 215 -10.05 -6.07 10.26
N PHE A 216 -9.69 -5.30 9.23
CA PHE A 216 -8.96 -5.77 8.05
C PHE A 216 -7.86 -4.79 7.65
N VAL A 217 -6.70 -5.33 7.24
CA VAL A 217 -5.58 -4.54 6.69
C VAL A 217 -5.09 -5.18 5.40
N ALA A 218 -4.89 -4.36 4.36
CA ALA A 218 -4.41 -4.82 3.07
C ALA A 218 -3.14 -4.06 2.65
N PHE A 219 -2.10 -4.79 2.19
CA PHE A 219 -0.94 -4.15 1.57
C PHE A 219 -0.30 -5.01 0.47
N SER A 220 0.57 -4.40 -0.32
CA SER A 220 1.28 -5.04 -1.45
C SER A 220 2.77 -5.15 -1.16
N GLY A 221 3.35 -6.31 -1.41
CA GLY A 221 4.78 -6.55 -1.21
C GLY A 221 5.68 -5.65 -2.06
N HIS A 222 5.28 -5.36 -3.31
CA HIS A 222 6.11 -4.59 -4.25
C HIS A 222 6.36 -3.13 -3.84
N LYS A 223 5.60 -2.57 -2.91
CA LYS A 223 5.86 -1.25 -2.33
C LYS A 223 6.74 -1.31 -1.09
N LEU A 224 6.80 -2.48 -0.47
CA LEU A 224 7.59 -2.80 0.72
C LEU A 224 8.91 -3.52 0.35
N MET A 225 9.55 -3.14 -0.74
CA MET A 225 10.77 -3.78 -1.27
C MET A 225 10.64 -5.27 -1.60
N GLY A 226 9.46 -5.84 -1.43
CA GLY A 226 9.15 -7.23 -1.70
C GLY A 226 8.90 -7.51 -3.19
N PRO A 227 8.73 -8.77 -3.57
CA PRO A 227 8.43 -9.16 -4.93
C PRO A 227 7.08 -8.62 -5.44
N MET A 228 6.93 -8.49 -6.76
CA MET A 228 5.63 -8.35 -7.40
C MET A 228 4.85 -9.66 -7.29
N GLY A 229 3.51 -9.57 -7.30
CA GLY A 229 2.66 -10.75 -7.26
C GLY A 229 2.52 -11.41 -5.89
N ILE A 230 2.89 -10.69 -4.82
CA ILE A 230 2.62 -11.05 -3.43
C ILE A 230 2.04 -9.83 -2.68
N GLY A 231 1.04 -10.07 -1.86
CA GLY A 231 0.41 -9.11 -0.97
C GLY A 231 -0.14 -9.82 0.25
N VAL A 232 -0.71 -9.07 1.15
CA VAL A 232 -1.23 -9.56 2.43
C VAL A 232 -2.62 -8.98 2.67
N LEU A 233 -3.49 -9.82 3.18
CA LEU A 233 -4.67 -9.46 3.93
C LEU A 233 -4.48 -9.94 5.38
N TYR A 234 -4.54 -9.02 6.33
CA TYR A 234 -4.85 -9.31 7.71
C TYR A 234 -6.35 -9.20 7.91
N GLY A 235 -6.93 -10.10 8.68
CA GLY A 235 -8.31 -9.99 9.15
C GLY A 235 -8.46 -10.61 10.53
N LYS A 236 -9.33 -10.05 11.37
CA LYS A 236 -9.68 -10.65 12.66
C LYS A 236 -10.21 -12.07 12.45
N GLU A 237 -9.73 -13.03 13.23
CA GLU A 237 -10.03 -14.45 13.08
C GLU A 237 -11.55 -14.71 13.07
N GLU A 238 -12.30 -14.06 13.98
CA GLU A 238 -13.76 -14.20 14.06
C GLU A 238 -14.48 -13.75 12.78
N LEU A 239 -13.99 -12.71 12.09
CA LEU A 239 -14.56 -12.25 10.83
C LEU A 239 -14.18 -13.20 9.67
N LEU A 240 -12.94 -13.63 9.65
CA LEU A 240 -12.45 -14.57 8.62
C LEU A 240 -13.16 -15.92 8.70
N GLU A 241 -13.48 -16.42 9.91
CA GLU A 241 -14.23 -17.67 10.08
C GLU A 241 -15.64 -17.59 9.47
N GLU A 242 -16.31 -16.48 9.62
CA GLU A 242 -17.66 -16.27 9.08
C GLU A 242 -17.69 -16.04 7.56
N MET A 243 -16.58 -15.60 6.96
CA MET A 243 -16.51 -15.32 5.53
C MET A 243 -16.46 -16.58 4.69
N PRO A 244 -17.26 -16.71 3.61
CA PRO A 244 -17.06 -17.76 2.62
C PRO A 244 -15.72 -17.58 1.88
N PRO A 245 -15.19 -18.66 1.28
CA PRO A 245 -13.98 -18.55 0.46
C PRO A 245 -14.14 -17.55 -0.69
N PHE A 246 -13.04 -16.88 -1.07
CA PHE A 246 -13.00 -15.98 -2.23
C PHE A 246 -12.82 -16.75 -3.53
N LEU A 247 -11.85 -17.66 -3.56
CA LEU A 247 -11.58 -18.54 -4.69
C LEU A 247 -11.87 -19.98 -4.31
N SER A 248 -12.28 -20.79 -5.28
CA SER A 248 -12.53 -22.22 -5.08
C SER A 248 -11.56 -23.04 -5.93
N GLY A 249 -10.97 -24.09 -5.33
CA GLY A 249 -10.00 -24.93 -6.03
C GLY A 249 -9.33 -25.94 -5.11
N GLY A 250 -8.14 -26.39 -5.46
CA GLY A 250 -7.29 -27.23 -4.59
C GLY A 250 -6.77 -26.43 -3.41
N GLU A 251 -6.25 -27.11 -2.42
CA GLU A 251 -5.63 -26.64 -1.17
C GLU A 251 -6.61 -26.01 -0.16
N MET A 252 -7.62 -25.25 -0.61
CA MET A 252 -8.55 -24.52 0.25
C MET A 252 -9.70 -25.37 0.81
N ILE A 253 -9.71 -26.67 0.53
CA ILE A 253 -10.73 -27.64 0.97
C ILE A 253 -10.14 -28.65 1.95
N GLU A 254 -10.98 -29.12 2.87
CA GLU A 254 -10.68 -30.27 3.70
C GLU A 254 -11.21 -31.56 3.07
N TYR A 255 -12.49 -31.56 2.69
CA TYR A 255 -13.17 -32.70 2.10
C TYR A 255 -14.18 -32.28 1.01
N VAL A 256 -14.22 -33.02 -0.09
CA VAL A 256 -15.15 -32.80 -1.22
C VAL A 256 -15.78 -34.11 -1.65
N THR A 257 -17.13 -34.11 -1.79
CA THR A 257 -17.91 -35.11 -2.47
C THR A 257 -18.70 -34.50 -3.61
N LEU A 258 -19.52 -35.28 -4.30
CA LEU A 258 -20.43 -34.76 -5.32
C LEU A 258 -21.45 -33.76 -4.73
N ASP A 259 -21.83 -33.92 -3.48
CA ASP A 259 -22.93 -33.19 -2.84
C ASP A 259 -22.47 -32.25 -1.71
N LYS A 260 -21.22 -32.35 -1.26
CA LYS A 260 -20.73 -31.61 -0.08
C LYS A 260 -19.27 -31.17 -0.24
N VAL A 261 -19.00 -29.97 0.24
CA VAL A 261 -17.64 -29.44 0.43
C VAL A 261 -17.47 -28.95 1.88
N THR A 262 -16.32 -29.26 2.48
CA THR A 262 -15.83 -28.61 3.70
C THR A 262 -14.51 -27.90 3.38
N TYR A 263 -14.31 -26.75 4.01
CA TYR A 263 -13.16 -25.90 3.73
C TYR A 263 -12.03 -26.17 4.70
N ALA A 264 -10.80 -25.92 4.26
CA ALA A 264 -9.63 -25.96 5.10
C ALA A 264 -9.73 -24.92 6.24
N PRO A 265 -9.06 -25.15 7.38
CA PRO A 265 -8.93 -24.13 8.41
C PRO A 265 -8.27 -22.86 7.90
N LEU A 266 -8.46 -21.75 8.62
CA LEU A 266 -7.71 -20.51 8.37
C LEU A 266 -6.20 -20.75 8.48
N PRO A 267 -5.40 -20.07 7.68
CA PRO A 267 -5.76 -19.13 6.61
C PRO A 267 -6.03 -19.81 5.26
N HIS A 268 -5.81 -21.15 5.15
CA HIS A 268 -5.80 -21.90 3.90
C HIS A 268 -7.15 -21.88 3.16
N LYS A 269 -8.26 -21.66 3.88
CA LYS A 269 -9.59 -21.44 3.29
C LYS A 269 -9.59 -20.36 2.20
N PHE A 270 -8.69 -19.37 2.28
CA PHE A 270 -8.59 -18.24 1.33
C PHE A 270 -7.44 -18.37 0.33
N GLU A 271 -6.63 -19.42 0.41
CA GLU A 271 -5.43 -19.62 -0.43
C GLU A 271 -5.60 -20.79 -1.39
N ALA A 272 -6.46 -20.61 -2.39
CA ALA A 272 -6.76 -21.66 -3.37
C ALA A 272 -5.65 -21.84 -4.41
N GLY A 273 -5.34 -23.09 -4.73
CA GLY A 273 -4.34 -23.48 -5.73
C GLY A 273 -2.92 -23.45 -5.19
N THR A 274 -1.94 -23.72 -6.05
CA THR A 274 -0.51 -23.64 -5.67
C THR A 274 -0.15 -22.23 -5.30
N VAL A 275 0.29 -22.03 -4.06
CA VAL A 275 0.59 -20.71 -3.49
C VAL A 275 1.92 -20.12 -4.01
N ASN A 276 2.06 -18.81 -3.95
CA ASN A 276 3.29 -18.11 -4.31
C ASN A 276 4.32 -18.14 -3.17
N ALA A 277 4.88 -19.33 -2.88
CA ALA A 277 5.81 -19.52 -1.77
C ALA A 277 7.09 -18.69 -1.95
N ALA A 278 7.68 -18.67 -3.15
CA ALA A 278 8.87 -17.85 -3.42
C ALA A 278 8.60 -16.36 -3.21
N GLY A 279 7.38 -15.89 -3.57
CA GLY A 279 6.96 -14.51 -3.30
C GLY A 279 6.83 -14.22 -1.82
N ALA A 280 6.26 -15.14 -1.02
CA ALA A 280 6.12 -15.01 0.42
C ALA A 280 7.49 -14.97 1.13
N VAL A 281 8.42 -15.85 0.75
CA VAL A 281 9.80 -15.87 1.27
C VAL A 281 10.52 -14.55 0.94
N GLY A 282 10.38 -14.06 -0.30
CA GLY A 282 10.94 -12.76 -0.68
C GLY A 282 10.32 -11.58 0.08
N LEU A 283 9.01 -11.62 0.36
CA LEU A 283 8.33 -10.62 1.20
C LEU A 283 8.85 -10.64 2.64
N ALA A 284 9.02 -11.82 3.22
CA ALA A 284 9.59 -11.97 4.57
C ALA A 284 11.00 -11.36 4.64
N ALA A 285 11.86 -11.65 3.66
CA ALA A 285 13.19 -11.05 3.59
C ALA A 285 13.15 -9.51 3.49
N ALA A 286 12.17 -8.94 2.78
CA ALA A 286 11.97 -7.49 2.68
C ALA A 286 11.53 -6.88 4.02
N ILE A 287 10.61 -7.54 4.73
CA ILE A 287 10.14 -7.13 6.07
C ILE A 287 11.30 -7.16 7.08
N ASP A 288 12.07 -8.24 7.10
CA ASP A 288 13.22 -8.37 8.01
C ASP A 288 14.27 -7.30 7.72
N TYR A 289 14.56 -7.01 6.44
CA TYR A 289 15.47 -5.95 6.04
C TYR A 289 14.99 -4.57 6.51
N LEU A 290 13.73 -4.22 6.25
CA LEU A 290 13.13 -2.95 6.66
C LEU A 290 13.14 -2.77 8.18
N THR A 291 12.74 -3.82 8.90
CA THR A 291 12.66 -3.80 10.36
C THR A 291 14.05 -3.65 11.00
N ALA A 292 15.08 -4.25 10.39
CA ALA A 292 16.47 -4.13 10.87
C ALA A 292 17.03 -2.71 10.73
N ILE A 293 16.54 -1.88 9.79
CA ILE A 293 16.93 -0.46 9.69
C ILE A 293 16.38 0.33 10.88
N GLY A 294 15.15 0.04 11.30
CA GLY A 294 14.44 0.70 12.39
C GLY A 294 13.61 1.91 11.95
N TRP A 295 12.38 1.97 12.43
CA TRP A 295 11.36 2.94 12.02
C TRP A 295 11.75 4.40 12.25
N ASP A 296 12.32 4.73 13.42
CA ASP A 296 12.75 6.10 13.74
C ASP A 296 13.78 6.61 12.75
N LYS A 297 14.70 5.73 12.34
CA LYS A 297 15.76 6.04 11.39
C LYS A 297 15.24 6.24 9.99
N LEU A 298 14.30 5.38 9.56
CA LEU A 298 13.60 5.49 8.28
C LEU A 298 12.82 6.80 8.21
N HIS A 299 11.97 7.05 9.20
CA HIS A 299 11.14 8.24 9.27
C HIS A 299 11.97 9.54 9.27
N ALA A 300 13.00 9.62 10.11
CA ALA A 300 13.88 10.79 10.14
C ALA A 300 14.55 11.08 8.79
N GLN A 301 14.95 10.05 8.05
CA GLN A 301 15.53 10.19 6.71
C GLN A 301 14.49 10.69 5.70
N GLU A 302 13.31 10.10 5.68
CA GLU A 302 12.24 10.49 4.76
C GLU A 302 11.76 11.91 5.00
N VAL A 303 11.59 12.30 6.26
CA VAL A 303 11.23 13.67 6.64
C VAL A 303 12.29 14.66 6.17
N ALA A 304 13.58 14.39 6.38
CA ALA A 304 14.66 15.28 5.95
C ALA A 304 14.68 15.48 4.42
N LEU A 305 14.55 14.40 3.65
CA LEU A 305 14.48 14.47 2.19
C LEU A 305 13.22 15.18 1.70
N THR A 306 12.08 14.93 2.36
CA THR A 306 10.80 15.57 2.04
C THR A 306 10.84 17.06 2.31
N ASP A 307 11.41 17.48 3.45
CA ASP A 307 11.56 18.90 3.80
C ASP A 307 12.44 19.63 2.78
N PHE A 308 13.57 19.03 2.44
CA PHE A 308 14.47 19.60 1.41
C PHE A 308 13.76 19.76 0.06
N ALA A 309 13.01 18.76 -0.38
CA ALA A 309 12.25 18.80 -1.62
C ALA A 309 11.11 19.85 -1.57
N LEU A 310 10.36 19.92 -0.46
CA LEU A 310 9.27 20.87 -0.26
C LEU A 310 9.77 22.33 -0.29
N GLN A 311 10.87 22.62 0.39
CA GLN A 311 11.49 23.95 0.39
C GLN A 311 11.88 24.37 -1.03
N GLY A 312 12.51 23.47 -1.80
CA GLY A 312 12.91 23.72 -3.17
C GLY A 312 11.72 23.92 -4.11
N LEU A 313 10.69 23.09 -4.04
CA LEU A 313 9.47 23.22 -4.86
C LEU A 313 8.72 24.52 -4.58
N ARG A 314 8.56 24.89 -3.29
CA ARG A 314 7.85 26.10 -2.87
C ARG A 314 8.61 27.38 -3.16
N ALA A 315 9.93 27.32 -3.32
CA ALA A 315 10.73 28.47 -3.76
C ALA A 315 10.44 28.88 -5.23
N MET A 316 9.80 27.98 -6.01
CA MET A 316 9.43 28.24 -7.40
C MET A 316 7.98 28.75 -7.47
N PRO A 317 7.73 30.02 -7.80
CA PRO A 317 6.39 30.63 -7.70
C PRO A 317 5.35 30.03 -8.66
N TYR A 318 5.78 29.28 -9.66
CA TYR A 318 4.94 28.60 -10.65
C TYR A 318 4.70 27.13 -10.33
N VAL A 319 5.20 26.63 -9.20
CA VAL A 319 4.98 25.25 -8.73
C VAL A 319 3.97 25.27 -7.60
N HIS A 320 2.94 24.44 -7.73
CA HIS A 320 1.89 24.32 -6.71
C HIS A 320 1.93 22.90 -6.12
N VAL A 321 2.42 22.79 -4.90
CA VAL A 321 2.44 21.52 -4.15
C VAL A 321 1.05 21.27 -3.59
N ILE A 322 0.57 20.04 -3.74
CA ILE A 322 -0.73 19.57 -3.27
C ILE A 322 -0.49 18.69 -2.04
N GLY A 323 -1.08 19.04 -0.91
CA GLY A 323 -0.94 18.32 0.36
C GLY A 323 -0.61 19.23 1.53
N ALA A 324 -0.11 18.64 2.61
CA ALA A 324 0.19 19.33 3.85
C ALA A 324 1.33 20.35 3.72
N GLU A 325 1.44 21.24 4.71
CA GLU A 325 2.54 22.22 4.73
C GLU A 325 3.84 21.64 5.29
N LYS A 326 3.74 20.69 6.22
CA LYS A 326 4.88 20.14 6.95
C LYS A 326 5.36 18.83 6.34
N ALA A 327 6.66 18.64 6.31
CA ALA A 327 7.29 17.44 5.76
C ALA A 327 6.89 16.16 6.51
N GLU A 328 6.68 16.24 7.82
CA GLU A 328 6.28 15.12 8.67
C GLU A 328 4.87 14.58 8.34
N GLU A 329 4.07 15.37 7.61
CA GLU A 329 2.73 14.98 7.18
C GLU A 329 2.68 14.37 5.77
N HIS A 330 3.85 14.04 5.17
CA HIS A 330 3.95 13.56 3.77
C HIS A 330 4.56 12.17 3.73
N CYS A 331 4.61 11.22 4.22
CA CYS A 331 5.24 9.91 3.97
C CYS A 331 6.02 9.83 2.63
N GLY A 332 6.95 10.76 2.42
CA GLY A 332 7.80 10.81 1.22
C GLY A 332 7.09 11.15 -0.11
N ILE A 333 5.80 11.42 -0.13
CA ILE A 333 5.00 11.65 -1.34
C ILE A 333 4.82 13.15 -1.59
N LEU A 334 5.23 13.62 -2.78
CA LEU A 334 5.17 15.00 -3.21
C LEU A 334 4.39 15.11 -4.52
N THR A 335 3.14 15.54 -4.43
CA THR A 335 2.27 15.76 -5.59
C THR A 335 2.22 17.24 -5.92
N PHE A 336 2.39 17.59 -7.18
CA PHE A 336 2.46 19.00 -7.60
C PHE A 336 1.98 19.22 -9.04
N THR A 337 1.70 20.49 -9.36
CA THR A 337 1.47 20.99 -10.71
C THR A 337 2.44 22.13 -11.01
N VAL A 338 2.61 22.45 -12.29
CA VAL A 338 3.45 23.55 -12.75
C VAL A 338 2.64 24.38 -13.74
N ASP A 339 2.57 25.69 -13.54
CA ASP A 339 1.81 26.60 -14.38
C ASP A 339 2.18 26.47 -15.86
N GLY A 340 1.17 26.18 -16.69
CA GLY A 340 1.31 26.07 -18.13
C GLY A 340 1.99 24.79 -18.62
N VAL A 341 2.42 23.87 -17.74
CA VAL A 341 3.09 22.62 -18.13
C VAL A 341 2.20 21.43 -17.80
N HIS A 342 1.88 20.64 -18.81
CA HIS A 342 1.10 19.42 -18.59
C HIS A 342 1.92 18.38 -17.81
N PRO A 343 1.35 17.64 -16.86
CA PRO A 343 2.09 16.66 -16.05
C PRO A 343 2.85 15.59 -16.86
N HIS A 344 2.35 15.17 -18.02
CA HIS A 344 3.09 14.24 -18.88
C HIS A 344 4.36 14.88 -19.48
N ASP A 345 4.32 16.18 -19.80
CA ASP A 345 5.52 16.90 -20.29
C ASP A 345 6.51 17.07 -19.14
N ILE A 346 6.03 17.32 -17.90
CA ILE A 346 6.88 17.31 -16.70
C ILE A 346 7.62 15.98 -16.59
N SER A 347 6.90 14.87 -16.64
CA SER A 347 7.51 13.54 -16.52
C SER A 347 8.52 13.26 -17.64
N ALA A 348 8.20 13.63 -18.89
CA ALA A 348 9.08 13.40 -20.03
C ALA A 348 10.38 14.26 -19.97
N ILE A 349 10.27 15.52 -19.53
CA ILE A 349 11.43 16.39 -19.37
C ILE A 349 12.33 15.93 -18.22
N LEU A 350 11.74 15.50 -17.10
CA LEU A 350 12.47 14.96 -15.97
C LEU A 350 13.17 13.64 -16.32
N ASP A 351 12.52 12.76 -17.08
CA ASP A 351 13.14 11.52 -17.57
C ASP A 351 14.38 11.78 -18.43
N ALA A 352 14.32 12.82 -19.29
CA ALA A 352 15.48 13.25 -20.07
C ALA A 352 16.64 13.83 -19.21
N ALA A 353 16.37 14.15 -17.94
CA ALA A 353 17.36 14.55 -16.94
C ALA A 353 17.73 13.41 -15.97
N ASP A 354 17.44 12.15 -16.32
CA ASP A 354 17.64 10.98 -15.47
C ASP A 354 16.90 11.06 -14.13
N VAL A 355 15.68 11.62 -14.11
CA VAL A 355 14.80 11.69 -12.93
C VAL A 355 13.46 11.02 -13.23
N ALA A 356 13.20 9.89 -12.57
CA ALA A 356 11.99 9.11 -12.74
C ALA A 356 10.90 9.51 -11.72
N ILE A 357 9.81 10.10 -12.22
CA ILE A 357 8.61 10.43 -11.44
C ILE A 357 7.36 9.89 -12.15
N ARG A 358 6.21 10.01 -11.52
CA ARG A 358 4.93 9.65 -12.10
C ARG A 358 4.11 10.88 -12.49
N ALA A 359 3.37 10.77 -13.60
CA ALA A 359 2.37 11.75 -14.02
C ALA A 359 1.00 11.08 -14.24
N GLY A 360 -0.08 11.79 -13.96
CA GLY A 360 -1.45 11.33 -14.20
C GLY A 360 -2.38 11.54 -13.02
N HIS A 361 -3.44 10.74 -12.96
CA HIS A 361 -4.46 10.79 -11.89
C HIS A 361 -4.15 9.88 -10.70
N HIS A 362 -3.02 9.17 -10.68
CA HIS A 362 -2.52 8.30 -9.60
C HIS A 362 -3.55 7.26 -9.11
N CYS A 363 -4.42 6.78 -10.00
CA CYS A 363 -5.55 5.90 -9.68
C CYS A 363 -6.50 6.48 -8.60
N ALA A 364 -6.68 7.81 -8.59
CA ALA A 364 -7.55 8.57 -7.68
C ALA A 364 -8.34 9.64 -8.45
N GLN A 365 -9.02 9.26 -9.53
CA GLN A 365 -9.75 10.20 -10.39
C GLN A 365 -10.82 11.01 -9.66
N PRO A 366 -11.62 10.46 -8.72
CA PRO A 366 -12.56 11.26 -7.95
C PRO A 366 -11.88 12.36 -7.12
N LEU A 367 -10.71 12.08 -6.56
CA LEU A 367 -9.90 13.09 -5.88
C LEU A 367 -9.41 14.18 -6.84
N MET A 368 -8.91 13.80 -8.03
CA MET A 368 -8.48 14.79 -9.04
C MET A 368 -9.63 15.72 -9.43
N GLN A 369 -10.84 15.18 -9.57
CA GLN A 369 -12.04 15.99 -9.83
C GLN A 369 -12.35 16.92 -8.66
N HIS A 370 -12.25 16.48 -7.43
CA HIS A 370 -12.46 17.29 -6.22
C HIS A 370 -11.43 18.43 -6.11
N LEU A 371 -10.18 18.17 -6.48
CA LEU A 371 -9.09 19.16 -6.50
C LEU A 371 -9.16 20.11 -7.72
N GLY A 372 -10.09 19.87 -8.65
CA GLY A 372 -10.24 20.71 -9.85
C GLY A 372 -9.09 20.56 -10.87
N THR A 373 -8.32 19.47 -10.82
CA THR A 373 -7.24 19.18 -11.76
C THR A 373 -7.39 17.78 -12.35
N PRO A 374 -7.20 17.60 -13.68
CA PRO A 374 -7.35 16.29 -14.30
C PRO A 374 -6.17 15.35 -14.03
N SER A 375 -4.99 15.89 -13.74
CA SER A 375 -3.76 15.16 -13.53
C SER A 375 -2.70 16.01 -12.81
N THR A 376 -1.75 15.33 -12.18
CA THR A 376 -0.64 15.93 -11.45
C THR A 376 0.67 15.19 -11.73
N ALA A 377 1.80 15.79 -11.39
CA ALA A 377 3.07 15.09 -11.26
C ALA A 377 3.25 14.65 -9.80
N ARG A 378 3.90 13.50 -9.58
CA ARG A 378 4.19 12.98 -8.24
C ARG A 378 5.60 12.44 -8.17
N ALA A 379 6.42 13.03 -7.33
CA ALA A 379 7.65 12.44 -6.85
C ALA A 379 7.37 11.69 -5.56
N SER A 380 8.02 10.57 -5.34
CA SER A 380 7.91 9.81 -4.09
C SER A 380 9.28 9.28 -3.67
N LEU A 381 9.67 9.68 -2.49
CA LEU A 381 10.97 9.43 -1.86
C LEU A 381 10.89 8.16 -1.01
N PHE A 382 12.05 7.54 -0.80
CA PHE A 382 12.21 6.47 0.16
C PHE A 382 13.59 6.59 0.83
N PHE A 383 13.83 5.88 1.91
CA PHE A 383 15.01 6.05 2.75
C PHE A 383 16.35 5.97 2.01
N TYR A 384 16.43 5.23 0.91
CA TYR A 384 17.64 5.07 0.11
C TYR A 384 17.90 6.19 -0.90
N ASN A 385 16.97 7.14 -1.04
CA ASN A 385 17.21 8.32 -1.89
C ASN A 385 18.22 9.26 -1.23
N THR A 386 18.89 10.06 -2.06
CA THR A 386 19.92 11.00 -1.61
C THR A 386 19.50 12.45 -1.84
N GLU A 387 20.10 13.37 -1.09
CA GLU A 387 19.90 14.81 -1.31
C GLU A 387 20.33 15.23 -2.74
N GLU A 388 21.35 14.60 -3.32
CA GLU A 388 21.80 14.86 -4.69
C GLU A 388 20.73 14.46 -5.72
N GLU A 389 20.01 13.35 -5.49
CA GLU A 389 18.88 12.96 -6.33
C GLU A 389 17.72 13.95 -6.22
N VAL A 390 17.42 14.43 -5.01
CA VAL A 390 16.41 15.46 -4.79
C VAL A 390 16.83 16.79 -5.41
N GLN A 391 18.10 17.19 -5.28
CA GLN A 391 18.60 18.41 -5.94
C GLN A 391 18.49 18.33 -7.46
N ARG A 392 18.85 17.20 -8.06
CA ARG A 392 18.67 16.96 -9.51
C ARG A 392 17.21 17.08 -9.93
N PHE A 393 16.30 16.53 -9.13
CA PHE A 393 14.87 16.69 -9.34
C PHE A 393 14.45 18.16 -9.31
N LEU A 394 14.89 18.94 -8.32
CA LEU A 394 14.58 20.37 -8.20
C LEU A 394 15.15 21.17 -9.38
N ASP A 395 16.38 20.89 -9.80
CA ASP A 395 17.02 21.55 -10.95
C ASP A 395 16.27 21.26 -12.26
N ALA A 396 15.81 20.01 -12.43
CA ALA A 396 14.99 19.62 -13.58
C ALA A 396 13.64 20.34 -13.57
N VAL A 397 12.95 20.41 -12.41
CA VAL A 397 11.68 21.16 -12.26
C VAL A 397 11.88 22.64 -12.55
N ALA A 398 12.95 23.26 -12.05
CA ALA A 398 13.28 24.66 -12.32
C ALA A 398 13.50 24.97 -13.81
N SER A 399 13.93 23.98 -14.58
CA SER A 399 14.18 24.13 -16.02
C SER A 399 12.92 24.01 -16.90
N LEU A 400 11.80 23.46 -16.36
CA LEU A 400 10.61 23.09 -17.14
C LEU A 400 10.06 24.25 -17.99
N ARG A 401 9.78 25.39 -17.38
CA ARG A 401 9.15 26.51 -18.07
C ARG A 401 10.03 27.05 -19.19
N ARG A 402 11.35 27.15 -18.95
CA ARG A 402 12.32 27.57 -19.98
C ARG A 402 12.35 26.57 -21.14
N GLN A 403 12.34 25.28 -20.89
CA GLN A 403 12.33 24.26 -21.94
C GLN A 403 11.03 24.26 -22.74
N MET A 404 9.91 24.63 -22.12
CA MET A 404 8.61 24.80 -22.78
C MET A 404 8.45 26.16 -23.47
N GLY A 405 9.43 27.08 -23.38
CA GLY A 405 9.39 28.40 -24.04
C GLY A 405 8.58 29.47 -23.30
N TYR A 406 8.25 29.23 -22.01
CA TYR A 406 7.49 30.22 -21.22
C TYR A 406 8.33 31.31 -20.54
N GLY A 407 9.66 31.37 -20.80
CA GLY A 407 10.59 32.27 -20.12
C GLY A 407 11.00 31.79 -18.72
N GLU A 408 11.71 32.64 -17.96
CA GLU A 408 12.12 32.32 -16.57
C GLU A 408 10.93 32.23 -15.65
#